data_452f7162bfc789ade2fb04b83c101e45
#
_entry.id   452f7162bfc789ade2fb04b83c101e45
#
_cell.length_a   1.000
_cell.length_b   1.000
_cell.length_c   1.000
_cell.angle_alpha   90.00
_cell.angle_beta   90.00
_cell.angle_gamma   90.00
#
_symmetry.space_group_name_H-M   'P 1'
#
loop_
_entity.id
_entity.type
_entity.pdbx_description
1 polymer ?
#
loop_
_entity_poly.entity_id
_entity_poly.type
_entity_poly.pdbx_seq_one_letter_code
_entity_poly.pdbx_strand_id
1 'polypeptide(L)'
;MLAIRLQRQGKTHYATYRVIVQDVLRHPSSGKVVAYVGSYNPHTKQVQLDKEAIENYLSHGAQPTDRVVRILTGEGMTMPKWVKTVRGKQRNIRNPEKLRRNQPKEEPVEAQVEGTTASDSSAAEPSETAEQDQSAE
;
A
#
# COMPACT_ATOMS: atom_id res chain seq x y z
N MET A 1 17.93 7.25 -23.14
CA MET A 1 17.24 6.20 -22.35
C MET A 1 15.92 6.75 -21.85
N LEU A 2 14.80 6.01 -22.07
CA LEU A 2 13.47 6.49 -21.65
C LEU A 2 13.16 6.09 -20.20
N ALA A 3 12.45 6.98 -19.50
CA ALA A 3 11.92 6.71 -18.17
C ALA A 3 10.43 7.01 -18.12
N ILE A 4 9.69 6.15 -17.40
CA ILE A 4 8.28 6.36 -17.06
C ILE A 4 8.24 6.98 -15.67
N ARG A 5 7.75 8.21 -15.57
CA ARG A 5 7.78 8.98 -14.33
C ARG A 5 6.60 9.93 -14.17
N LEU A 6 6.46 10.47 -12.96
CA LEU A 6 5.41 11.41 -12.63
C LEU A 6 5.87 12.85 -12.90
N GLN A 7 5.06 13.58 -13.63
CA GLN A 7 5.16 15.02 -13.80
C GLN A 7 4.12 15.69 -12.91
N ARG A 8 4.56 16.56 -12.01
CA ARG A 8 3.66 17.30 -11.13
C ARG A 8 2.85 18.32 -11.91
N GLN A 9 1.57 18.35 -11.62
CA GLN A 9 0.60 19.34 -12.08
C GLN A 9 -0.25 19.83 -10.90
N GLY A 10 -1.23 20.70 -11.20
CA GLY A 10 -2.15 21.21 -10.19
C GLY A 10 -1.60 22.41 -9.42
N LYS A 11 -2.36 22.84 -8.41
CA LYS A 11 -2.11 24.03 -7.60
C LYS A 11 -1.07 23.75 -6.51
N THR A 12 -0.62 24.82 -5.84
CA THR A 12 0.42 24.75 -4.80
C THR A 12 0.09 23.75 -3.69
N HIS A 13 -1.13 23.75 -3.19
CA HIS A 13 -1.56 22.83 -2.11
C HIS A 13 -2.37 21.62 -2.61
N TYR A 14 -2.68 21.54 -3.91
CA TYR A 14 -3.42 20.45 -4.52
C TYR A 14 -2.66 19.87 -5.69
N ALA A 15 -1.67 19.01 -5.39
CA ALA A 15 -0.83 18.40 -6.40
C ALA A 15 -1.53 17.22 -7.07
N THR A 16 -1.62 17.26 -8.39
CA THR A 16 -1.98 16.14 -9.26
C THR A 16 -0.78 15.77 -10.12
N TYR A 17 -0.78 14.58 -10.71
CA TYR A 17 0.35 14.08 -11.46
C TYR A 17 -0.10 13.51 -12.81
N ARG A 18 0.69 13.76 -13.85
CA ARG A 18 0.63 13.01 -15.10
C ARG A 18 1.70 11.94 -15.11
N VAL A 19 1.38 10.78 -15.63
CA VAL A 19 2.35 9.73 -15.93
C VAL A 19 2.87 9.99 -17.32
N ILE A 20 4.17 10.20 -17.45
CA ILE A 20 4.82 10.57 -18.70
C ILE A 20 5.97 9.62 -19.03
N VAL A 21 6.23 9.46 -20.32
CA VAL A 21 7.43 8.83 -20.85
C VAL A 21 8.34 9.93 -21.36
N GLN A 22 9.57 9.99 -20.86
CA GLN A 22 10.51 11.04 -21.19
C GLN A 22 11.95 10.53 -21.09
N ASP A 23 12.88 11.21 -21.74
CA ASP A 23 14.30 10.92 -21.57
C ASP A 23 14.76 11.18 -20.12
N VAL A 24 15.54 10.25 -19.56
CA VAL A 24 16.10 10.31 -18.20
C VAL A 24 16.87 11.61 -17.95
N LEU A 25 17.61 12.08 -18.93
CA LEU A 25 18.43 13.29 -18.82
C LEU A 25 17.61 14.58 -18.69
N ARG A 26 16.32 14.55 -19.04
CA ARG A 26 15.45 15.71 -18.99
C ARG A 26 14.74 15.83 -17.65
N HIS A 27 14.54 17.05 -17.16
CA HIS A 27 13.76 17.28 -15.95
C HIS A 27 12.27 17.02 -16.22
N PRO A 28 11.50 16.41 -15.28
CA PRO A 28 10.08 16.12 -15.47
C PRO A 28 9.22 17.34 -15.84
N SER A 29 9.58 18.53 -15.36
CA SER A 29 8.86 19.78 -15.68
C SER A 29 9.25 20.35 -17.05
N SER A 30 10.28 19.82 -17.72
CA SER A 30 10.62 20.26 -19.08
C SER A 30 9.58 19.74 -20.06
N GLY A 31 9.13 20.58 -20.98
CA GLY A 31 8.06 20.24 -21.92
C GLY A 31 8.40 19.18 -22.98
N LYS A 32 9.57 18.58 -22.96
CA LYS A 32 10.01 17.56 -23.93
C LYS A 32 9.57 16.17 -23.50
N VAL A 33 8.27 15.91 -23.57
CA VAL A 33 7.65 14.62 -23.25
C VAL A 33 7.51 13.81 -24.53
N VAL A 34 7.83 12.52 -24.47
CA VAL A 34 7.66 11.58 -25.60
C VAL A 34 6.21 11.14 -25.70
N ALA A 35 5.61 10.74 -24.57
CA ALA A 35 4.22 10.32 -24.51
C ALA A 35 3.60 10.58 -23.13
N TYR A 36 2.28 10.81 -23.15
CA TYR A 36 1.46 10.86 -21.95
C TYR A 36 0.72 9.54 -21.83
N VAL A 37 0.94 8.80 -20.73
CA VAL A 37 0.41 7.44 -20.55
C VAL A 37 -0.55 7.34 -19.36
N GLY A 38 -0.91 8.46 -18.74
CA GLY A 38 -1.94 8.45 -17.73
C GLY A 38 -1.92 9.64 -16.77
N SER A 39 -2.80 9.58 -15.78
CA SER A 39 -2.92 10.56 -14.71
C SER A 39 -3.04 9.87 -13.35
N TYR A 40 -2.58 10.55 -12.30
CA TYR A 40 -2.64 10.09 -10.92
C TYR A 40 -3.02 11.24 -9.99
N ASN A 41 -4.07 11.04 -9.22
CA ASN A 41 -4.49 11.96 -8.17
C ASN A 41 -4.26 11.32 -6.79
N PRO A 42 -3.30 11.79 -5.98
CA PRO A 42 -3.01 11.21 -4.68
C PRO A 42 -4.09 11.50 -3.63
N HIS A 43 -4.88 12.57 -3.80
CA HIS A 43 -5.92 12.96 -2.84
C HIS A 43 -7.14 12.02 -2.92
N THR A 44 -7.59 11.72 -4.14
CA THR A 44 -8.70 10.80 -4.39
C THR A 44 -8.23 9.36 -4.59
N LYS A 45 -6.90 9.14 -4.69
CA LYS A 45 -6.28 7.85 -5.05
C LYS A 45 -6.73 7.31 -6.40
N GLN A 46 -7.28 8.16 -7.25
CA GLN A 46 -7.69 7.78 -8.59
C GLN A 46 -6.49 7.69 -9.51
N VAL A 47 -6.47 6.63 -10.30
CA VAL A 47 -5.44 6.34 -11.29
C VAL A 47 -6.11 6.06 -12.62
N GLN A 48 -5.68 6.74 -13.66
CA GLN A 48 -6.09 6.48 -15.05
C GLN A 48 -4.83 6.19 -15.83
N LEU A 49 -4.71 4.99 -16.39
CA LEU A 49 -3.52 4.54 -17.10
C LEU A 49 -3.89 3.91 -18.43
N ASP A 50 -3.11 4.25 -19.43
CA ASP A 50 -3.07 3.52 -20.70
C ASP A 50 -2.12 2.33 -20.55
N LYS A 51 -2.70 1.16 -20.22
CA LYS A 51 -1.92 -0.05 -19.92
C LYS A 51 -1.17 -0.55 -21.15
N GLU A 52 -1.78 -0.49 -22.32
CA GLU A 52 -1.18 -0.97 -23.58
C GLU A 52 0.06 -0.13 -23.94
N ALA A 53 -0.06 1.19 -23.86
CA ALA A 53 1.07 2.07 -24.10
C ALA A 53 2.20 1.84 -23.09
N ILE A 54 1.88 1.67 -21.81
CA ILE A 54 2.89 1.42 -20.78
C ILE A 54 3.63 0.09 -21.01
N GLU A 55 2.90 -0.99 -21.32
CA GLU A 55 3.50 -2.29 -21.63
C GLU A 55 4.42 -2.23 -22.85
N ASN A 56 4.00 -1.51 -23.88
CA ASN A 56 4.81 -1.28 -25.06
C ASN A 56 6.13 -0.55 -24.71
N TYR A 57 6.07 0.53 -23.92
CA TYR A 57 7.29 1.23 -23.50
C TYR A 57 8.15 0.39 -22.55
N LEU A 58 7.56 -0.42 -21.67
CA LEU A 58 8.31 -1.35 -20.83
C LEU A 58 9.02 -2.42 -21.64
N SER A 59 8.40 -2.99 -22.68
CA SER A 59 9.02 -3.97 -23.57
C SER A 59 10.20 -3.37 -24.35
N HIS A 60 10.14 -2.09 -24.68
CA HIS A 60 11.24 -1.33 -25.28
C HIS A 60 12.30 -0.84 -24.27
N GLY A 61 12.21 -1.28 -23.00
CA GLY A 61 13.22 -1.00 -21.99
C GLY A 61 13.11 0.36 -21.31
N ALA A 62 11.95 1.01 -21.33
CA ALA A 62 11.73 2.24 -20.57
C ALA A 62 11.75 1.95 -19.07
N GLN A 63 12.53 2.71 -18.29
CA GLN A 63 12.74 2.50 -16.86
C GLN A 63 11.63 3.21 -16.04
N PRO A 64 10.75 2.49 -15.34
CA PRO A 64 9.79 3.10 -14.45
C PRO A 64 10.45 3.55 -13.15
N THR A 65 10.05 4.71 -12.62
CA THR A 65 10.47 5.15 -11.28
C THR A 65 9.75 4.35 -10.19
N ASP A 66 10.36 4.24 -8.99
CA ASP A 66 9.81 3.46 -7.87
C ASP A 66 8.34 3.80 -7.55
N ARG A 67 7.97 5.06 -7.64
CA ARG A 67 6.59 5.49 -7.39
C ARG A 67 5.64 4.97 -8.46
N VAL A 68 6.06 5.03 -9.72
CA VAL A 68 5.27 4.50 -10.84
C VAL A 68 5.12 2.99 -10.71
N VAL A 69 6.19 2.26 -10.37
CA VAL A 69 6.12 0.81 -10.11
C VAL A 69 5.05 0.46 -9.10
N ARG A 70 4.99 1.20 -7.96
CA ARG A 70 3.98 0.97 -6.93
C ARG A 70 2.55 1.23 -7.43
N ILE A 71 2.37 2.26 -8.26
CA ILE A 71 1.06 2.58 -8.85
C ILE A 71 0.65 1.47 -9.83
N LEU A 72 1.55 1.06 -10.74
CA LEU A 72 1.29 0.01 -11.73
C LEU A 72 0.99 -1.34 -11.07
N THR A 73 1.74 -1.69 -10.03
CA THR A 73 1.47 -2.91 -9.25
C THR A 73 0.11 -2.84 -8.54
N GLY A 74 -0.28 -1.66 -8.03
CA GLY A 74 -1.60 -1.44 -7.44
C GLY A 74 -2.75 -1.63 -8.42
N GLU A 75 -2.53 -1.32 -9.70
CA GLU A 75 -3.50 -1.51 -10.80
C GLU A 75 -3.44 -2.92 -11.42
N GLY A 76 -2.65 -3.83 -10.81
CA GLY A 76 -2.56 -5.22 -11.22
C GLY A 76 -1.69 -5.48 -12.45
N MET A 77 -0.84 -4.53 -12.85
CA MET A 77 0.08 -4.74 -13.96
C MET A 77 1.31 -5.56 -13.53
N THR A 78 1.68 -6.53 -14.34
CA THR A 78 2.86 -7.37 -14.12
C THR A 78 4.13 -6.61 -14.51
N MET A 79 5.07 -6.46 -13.57
CA MET A 79 6.34 -5.80 -13.87
C MET A 79 7.37 -6.79 -14.42
N PRO A 80 8.15 -6.38 -15.44
CA PRO A 80 9.27 -7.19 -15.94
C PRO A 80 10.31 -7.45 -14.84
N LYS A 81 10.99 -8.59 -14.88
CA LYS A 81 11.99 -9.02 -13.87
C LYS A 81 13.19 -8.07 -13.72
N TRP A 82 13.51 -7.31 -14.77
CA TRP A 82 14.61 -6.36 -14.76
C TRP A 82 14.29 -5.05 -14.01
N VAL A 83 13.03 -4.76 -13.73
CA VAL A 83 12.60 -3.58 -12.94
C VAL A 83 12.95 -3.81 -11.49
N LYS A 84 13.88 -3.01 -10.97
CA LYS A 84 14.27 -3.06 -9.56
C LYS A 84 13.18 -2.40 -8.71
N THR A 85 12.44 -3.19 -7.96
CA THR A 85 11.54 -2.68 -6.91
C THR A 85 12.38 -2.34 -5.68
N VAL A 86 12.45 -1.06 -5.34
CA VAL A 86 13.09 -0.65 -4.10
C VAL A 86 12.16 -1.03 -2.94
N ARG A 87 12.47 -2.13 -2.27
CA ARG A 87 11.90 -2.44 -0.96
C ARG A 87 12.32 -1.33 0.00
N GLY A 88 11.35 -0.77 0.73
CA GLY A 88 11.65 0.27 1.72
C GLY A 88 12.84 -0.13 2.57
N LYS A 89 13.76 0.81 2.81
CA LYS A 89 14.89 0.56 3.70
C LYS A 89 14.34 0.09 5.04
N GLN A 90 14.56 -1.18 5.38
CA GLN A 90 14.43 -1.61 6.76
C GLN A 90 15.47 -0.81 7.56
N ARG A 91 14.98 0.18 8.30
CA ARG A 91 15.82 0.88 9.24
C ARG A 91 16.08 -0.06 10.41
N ASN A 92 17.21 -0.76 10.36
CA ASN A 92 17.72 -1.42 11.55
C ASN A 92 17.96 -0.35 12.60
N ILE A 93 17.20 -0.39 13.67
CA ILE A 93 17.37 0.53 14.80
C ILE A 93 18.75 0.22 15.38
N ARG A 94 19.66 1.19 15.29
CA ARG A 94 21.06 1.02 15.73
C ARG A 94 21.20 0.65 17.20
N ASN A 95 20.22 1.06 18.02
CA ASN A 95 20.18 0.79 19.46
C ASN A 95 18.72 0.51 19.85
N PRO A 96 18.24 -0.75 19.74
CA PRO A 96 16.88 -1.12 20.13
C PRO A 96 16.60 -0.89 21.62
N GLU A 97 17.67 -0.88 22.46
CA GLU A 97 17.57 -0.65 23.90
C GLU A 97 17.32 0.83 24.30
N LYS A 98 17.61 1.77 23.39
CA LYS A 98 17.31 3.19 23.62
C LYS A 98 15.92 3.52 23.12
N LEU A 99 14.90 3.08 23.85
CA LEU A 99 13.52 3.51 23.62
C LEU A 99 13.41 5.02 23.85
N ARG A 100 12.61 5.68 23.01
CA ARG A 100 12.26 7.07 23.25
C ARG A 100 11.58 7.17 24.61
N ARG A 101 11.86 8.23 25.37
CA ARG A 101 11.43 8.46 26.76
C ARG A 101 9.94 8.22 27.04
N ASN A 102 9.08 8.23 26.02
CA ASN A 102 7.64 8.08 26.14
C ASN A 102 7.08 6.75 25.54
N GLN A 103 7.92 5.78 25.25
CA GLN A 103 7.42 4.45 24.89
C GLN A 103 7.31 3.59 26.15
N PRO A 104 6.14 3.01 26.44
CA PRO A 104 6.00 2.06 27.51
C PRO A 104 6.96 0.88 27.26
N LYS A 105 7.74 0.53 28.24
CA LYS A 105 8.59 -0.67 28.22
C LYS A 105 7.65 -1.86 28.26
N GLU A 106 7.56 -2.60 27.17
CA GLU A 106 6.91 -3.91 27.18
C GLU A 106 7.72 -4.82 28.08
N GLU A 107 7.21 -5.10 29.26
CA GLU A 107 7.79 -6.13 30.13
C GLU A 107 7.48 -7.49 29.50
N PRO A 108 8.48 -8.40 29.42
CA PRO A 108 8.23 -9.73 28.92
C PRO A 108 7.23 -10.42 29.86
N VAL A 109 6.10 -10.83 29.31
CA VAL A 109 5.11 -11.67 30.02
C VAL A 109 5.77 -13.01 30.23
N GLU A 110 6.42 -13.19 31.38
CA GLU A 110 6.84 -14.49 31.84
C GLU A 110 5.59 -15.32 32.13
N ALA A 111 5.54 -16.45 31.45
CA ALA A 111 4.55 -17.48 31.58
C ALA A 111 4.46 -17.94 33.06
N GLN A 112 3.34 -17.63 33.70
CA GLN A 112 2.94 -18.39 34.89
C GLN A 112 2.00 -19.51 34.47
N VAL A 113 2.58 -20.65 34.20
CA VAL A 113 1.92 -21.96 34.23
C VAL A 113 2.16 -22.50 35.61
N GLU A 114 1.11 -22.64 36.38
CA GLU A 114 0.89 -23.60 37.47
C GLU A 114 -0.48 -23.27 38.07
N GLY A 115 -1.51 -24.05 37.88
CA GLY A 115 -1.70 -25.37 38.45
C GLY A 115 -2.63 -25.21 39.61
N THR A 116 -3.88 -25.58 39.50
CA THR A 116 -4.54 -26.44 40.53
C THR A 116 -5.98 -26.73 40.11
N THR A 117 -6.18 -27.96 39.95
CA THR A 117 -7.27 -28.92 40.06
C THR A 117 -8.51 -28.52 40.90
N ALA A 118 -9.64 -28.94 40.34
CA ALA A 118 -10.71 -29.74 40.94
C ALA A 118 -11.88 -29.08 41.64
N SER A 119 -13.01 -29.60 41.19
CA SER A 119 -14.29 -29.89 41.89
C SER A 119 -15.22 -28.68 42.07
N ASP A 120 -16.46 -28.75 41.86
CA ASP A 120 -17.46 -29.79 41.86
C ASP A 120 -18.82 -29.17 41.49
N SER A 121 -19.57 -29.92 40.76
CA SER A 121 -21.01 -30.15 40.77
C SER A 121 -22.00 -28.98 40.83
N SER A 122 -22.96 -29.20 40.01
CA SER A 122 -24.42 -29.19 40.25
C SER A 122 -25.22 -28.12 39.47
N ALA A 123 -25.81 -28.59 38.44
CA ALA A 123 -27.24 -28.69 38.17
C ALA A 123 -28.05 -27.39 38.18
N ALA A 124 -28.62 -27.03 37.06
CA ALA A 124 -30.03 -27.18 36.75
C ALA A 124 -30.40 -26.34 35.52
N GLU A 125 -30.82 -26.98 34.48
CA GLU A 125 -31.81 -26.52 33.49
C GLU A 125 -33.22 -26.47 34.16
N PRO A 126 -34.29 -26.11 33.47
CA PRO A 126 -34.55 -25.43 32.22
C PRO A 126 -35.72 -24.40 32.29
N SER A 127 -36.08 -23.80 31.16
CA SER A 127 -37.44 -23.55 30.63
C SER A 127 -37.37 -22.40 29.65
N GLU A 128 -37.58 -22.63 28.38
CA GLU A 128 -38.86 -22.78 27.65
C GLU A 128 -39.73 -21.51 27.67
N THR A 129 -39.98 -20.98 26.51
CA THR A 129 -41.24 -20.67 25.84
C THR A 129 -40.94 -19.58 24.82
N ALA A 130 -40.89 -19.82 23.52
CA ALA A 130 -41.99 -19.99 22.57
C ALA A 130 -42.82 -18.69 22.31
N GLU A 131 -42.98 -18.55 21.03
CA GLU A 131 -44.09 -18.10 20.19
C GLU A 131 -44.03 -16.64 19.73
N GLN A 132 -43.90 -16.54 18.37
CA GLN A 132 -44.93 -16.23 17.38
C GLN A 132 -45.40 -14.75 17.48
N ASP A 133 -45.54 -14.00 16.45
CA ASP A 133 -46.35 -14.15 15.25
C ASP A 133 -46.12 -12.95 14.32
N GLN A 134 -46.03 -13.21 13.04
CA GLN A 134 -46.79 -12.73 11.88
C GLN A 134 -46.95 -11.22 11.61
N SER A 135 -46.62 -10.95 10.43
CA SER A 135 -47.36 -10.43 9.28
C SER A 135 -47.40 -8.93 9.03
N ALA A 136 -47.01 -8.68 7.84
CA ALA A 136 -47.72 -8.01 6.73
C ALA A 136 -47.96 -6.49 6.85
N GLU A 137 -47.46 -5.75 5.98
CA GLU A 137 -47.94 -5.13 4.75
C GLU A 137 -46.85 -4.33 4.06
#